data_dca6d89b8818fe253f0628e15246bb92
#
_entry.id   dca6d89b8818fe253f0628e15246bb92
#
_cell.length_a   1.000
_cell.length_b   1.000
_cell.length_c   1.000
_cell.angle_alpha   90.00
_cell.angle_beta   90.00
_cell.angle_gamma   90.00
#
_symmetry.space_group_name_H-M   'P 1'
#
loop_
_entity.id
_entity.type
_entity.pdbx_description
1 polymer ?
#
loop_
_entity_poly.entity_id
_entity_poly.type
_entity_poly.pdbx_seq_one_letter_code
_entity_poly.pdbx_strand_id
1 'polypeptide(L)'
;KGVDLILDMIGGDYFEKNVDLLCDEGRLVNIAFLKGNSVKLDLSQLMMKRINLTGSTLRPRTVEFKSKVASELRETVWPLLDRQKIGVYIDSIFPLEKFKDAHILMESGNHLGKIILSLD
;
A
#
# COMPACT_ATOMS: atom_id res chain seq x y z
N LYS A 1 -21.82 2.33 -9.64
CA LYS A 1 -21.02 1.12 -9.40
C LYS A 1 -19.58 1.54 -9.28
N GLY A 2 -18.93 1.27 -8.19
CA GLY A 2 -17.57 1.66 -7.88
C GLY A 2 -16.89 0.61 -7.03
N VAL A 3 -15.81 0.97 -6.32
CA VAL A 3 -15.10 0.10 -5.38
C VAL A 3 -15.41 0.51 -3.95
N ASP A 4 -15.46 -0.45 -3.04
CA ASP A 4 -15.81 -0.22 -1.63
C ASP A 4 -14.63 0.30 -0.81
N LEU A 5 -13.41 -0.10 -1.18
CA LEU A 5 -12.18 0.22 -0.44
C LEU A 5 -11.03 0.52 -1.38
N ILE A 6 -10.33 1.63 -1.10
CA ILE A 6 -9.07 1.97 -1.74
C ILE A 6 -8.00 2.15 -0.66
N LEU A 7 -6.90 1.43 -0.80
CA LEU A 7 -5.68 1.64 -0.04
C LEU A 7 -4.71 2.45 -0.90
N ASP A 8 -4.50 3.72 -0.54
CA ASP A 8 -3.70 4.65 -1.34
C ASP A 8 -2.34 4.92 -0.71
N MET A 9 -1.28 4.67 -1.48
CA MET A 9 0.09 5.03 -1.16
C MET A 9 0.66 6.13 -2.06
N ILE A 10 -0.10 6.58 -3.05
CA ILE A 10 0.36 7.48 -4.10
C ILE A 10 0.07 8.93 -3.76
N GLY A 11 -1.16 9.25 -3.39
CA GLY A 11 -1.61 10.63 -3.15
C GLY A 11 -1.59 11.48 -4.42
N GLY A 12 -1.40 12.81 -4.24
CA GLY A 12 -1.31 13.74 -5.36
C GLY A 12 -2.49 13.60 -6.33
N ASP A 13 -2.20 13.56 -7.63
CA ASP A 13 -3.21 13.51 -8.71
C ASP A 13 -4.07 12.22 -8.71
N TYR A 14 -3.68 11.21 -7.95
CA TYR A 14 -4.48 9.98 -7.80
C TYR A 14 -5.68 10.17 -6.88
N PHE A 15 -5.61 11.14 -5.97
CA PHE A 15 -6.63 11.32 -4.95
C PHE A 15 -8.02 11.58 -5.53
N GLU A 16 -8.12 12.52 -6.47
CA GLU A 16 -9.39 12.85 -7.15
C GLU A 16 -9.96 11.62 -7.87
N LYS A 17 -9.13 10.91 -8.63
CA LYS A 17 -9.52 9.67 -9.33
C LYS A 17 -9.98 8.59 -8.39
N ASN A 18 -9.34 8.47 -7.23
CA ASN A 18 -9.72 7.51 -6.20
C ASN A 18 -11.10 7.85 -5.61
N VAL A 19 -11.37 9.13 -5.35
CA VAL A 19 -12.68 9.60 -4.86
C VAL A 19 -13.78 9.33 -5.89
N ASP A 20 -13.49 9.55 -7.17
CA ASP A 20 -14.43 9.27 -8.26
C ASP A 20 -14.79 7.78 -8.36
N LEU A 21 -13.78 6.91 -8.16
CA LEU A 21 -13.93 5.45 -8.24
C LEU A 21 -14.69 4.84 -7.07
N LEU A 22 -14.72 5.50 -5.90
CA LEU A 22 -15.43 4.98 -4.74
C LEU A 22 -16.93 4.92 -4.96
N CYS A 23 -17.54 3.84 -4.53
CA CYS A 23 -19.00 3.74 -4.41
C CYS A 23 -19.52 4.58 -3.22
N ASP A 24 -20.84 4.63 -3.07
CA ASP A 24 -21.48 5.18 -1.88
C ASP A 24 -21.00 4.44 -0.63
N GLU A 25 -20.72 5.21 0.44
CA GLU A 25 -20.16 4.72 1.71
C GLU A 25 -18.76 4.08 1.60
N GLY A 26 -18.12 4.23 0.43
CA GLY A 26 -16.77 3.74 0.17
C GLY A 26 -15.72 4.34 1.10
N ARG A 27 -14.60 3.65 1.25
CA ARG A 27 -13.51 4.05 2.13
C ARG A 27 -12.21 4.22 1.36
N LEU A 28 -11.54 5.35 1.58
CA LEU A 28 -10.17 5.58 1.14
C LEU A 28 -9.25 5.69 2.35
N VAL A 29 -8.20 4.89 2.36
CA VAL A 29 -7.18 4.86 3.43
C VAL A 29 -5.83 5.24 2.85
N ASN A 30 -5.33 6.42 3.22
CA ASN A 30 -3.97 6.83 2.85
C ASN A 30 -2.94 6.21 3.78
N ILE A 31 -1.91 5.57 3.21
CA ILE A 31 -0.79 4.96 3.95
C ILE A 31 0.56 5.57 3.58
N ALA A 32 0.65 6.27 2.46
CA ALA A 32 1.81 7.04 2.00
C ALA A 32 1.38 8.09 0.97
N PHE A 33 2.32 8.94 0.52
CA PHE A 33 2.09 10.05 -0.41
C PHE A 33 3.26 10.18 -1.39
N LEU A 34 3.50 9.17 -2.21
CA LEU A 34 4.64 9.14 -3.13
C LEU A 34 4.63 10.29 -4.16
N LYS A 35 3.44 10.79 -4.53
CA LYS A 35 3.25 11.92 -5.46
C LYS A 35 2.76 13.20 -4.78
N GLY A 36 2.87 13.30 -3.46
CA GLY A 36 2.50 14.49 -2.71
C GLY A 36 1.32 14.29 -1.78
N ASN A 37 1.29 15.10 -0.74
CA ASN A 37 0.34 15.03 0.38
C ASN A 37 -0.70 16.15 0.39
N SER A 38 -0.62 17.08 -0.56
CA SER A 38 -1.58 18.17 -0.72
C SER A 38 -2.49 17.86 -1.89
N VAL A 39 -3.81 17.85 -1.65
CA VAL A 39 -4.82 17.51 -2.64
C VAL A 39 -5.98 18.49 -2.56
N LYS A 40 -6.73 18.64 -3.65
CA LYS A 40 -8.03 19.29 -3.65
C LYS A 40 -9.11 18.25 -3.48
N LEU A 41 -10.10 18.53 -2.65
CA LEU A 41 -11.26 17.66 -2.43
C LEU A 41 -12.54 18.46 -2.68
N ASP A 42 -13.39 17.93 -3.53
CA ASP A 42 -14.76 18.39 -3.65
C ASP A 42 -15.59 17.78 -2.50
N LEU A 43 -15.95 18.63 -1.53
CA LEU A 43 -16.74 18.22 -0.38
C LEU A 43 -18.15 17.77 -0.76
N SER A 44 -18.67 18.18 -1.92
CA SER A 44 -19.99 17.72 -2.37
C SER A 44 -19.97 16.22 -2.68
N GLN A 45 -18.92 15.74 -3.32
CA GLN A 45 -18.74 14.30 -3.56
C GLN A 45 -18.62 13.50 -2.26
N LEU A 46 -17.82 14.02 -1.32
CA LEU A 46 -17.67 13.41 0.01
C LEU A 46 -19.04 13.25 0.70
N MET A 47 -19.82 14.32 0.68
CA MET A 47 -21.15 14.37 1.32
C MET A 47 -22.15 13.45 0.61
N MET A 48 -22.27 13.57 -0.71
CA MET A 48 -23.28 12.83 -1.49
C MET A 48 -23.03 11.32 -1.46
N LYS A 49 -21.80 10.90 -1.60
CA LYS A 49 -21.41 9.47 -1.54
C LYS A 49 -21.19 8.97 -0.10
N ARG A 50 -21.20 9.85 0.91
CA ARG A 50 -20.93 9.51 2.32
C ARG A 50 -19.61 8.77 2.51
N ILE A 51 -18.57 9.20 1.78
CA ILE A 51 -17.25 8.58 1.74
C ILE A 51 -16.53 8.72 3.08
N ASN A 52 -15.79 7.68 3.47
CA ASN A 52 -14.90 7.70 4.61
C ASN A 52 -13.45 7.91 4.17
N LEU A 53 -12.88 9.08 4.49
CA LEU A 53 -11.47 9.38 4.24
C LEU A 53 -10.70 9.20 5.55
N THR A 54 -9.70 8.34 5.53
CA THR A 54 -8.86 8.08 6.70
C THR A 54 -7.40 7.93 6.32
N GLY A 55 -6.53 7.89 7.32
CA GLY A 55 -5.12 7.59 7.14
C GLY A 55 -4.62 6.62 8.20
N SER A 56 -3.56 5.91 7.89
CA SER A 56 -2.90 4.99 8.80
C SER A 56 -1.38 5.12 8.70
N THR A 57 -0.73 4.98 9.83
CA THR A 57 0.74 4.92 9.92
C THR A 57 1.13 3.91 10.98
N LEU A 58 2.20 3.15 10.73
CA LEU A 58 2.69 2.13 11.65
C LEU A 58 3.90 2.60 12.46
N ARG A 59 4.76 3.44 11.87
CA ARG A 59 6.04 3.83 12.47
C ARG A 59 5.91 4.41 13.89
N PRO A 60 5.01 5.38 14.16
CA PRO A 60 4.87 5.98 15.49
C PRO A 60 4.00 5.18 16.46
N ARG A 61 3.46 4.02 16.04
CA ARG A 61 2.63 3.20 16.92
C ARG A 61 3.44 2.56 18.02
N THR A 62 2.80 2.27 19.16
CA THR A 62 3.43 1.62 20.29
C THR A 62 3.90 0.22 19.98
N VAL A 63 4.81 -0.32 20.78
CA VAL A 63 5.31 -1.69 20.64
C VAL A 63 4.16 -2.70 20.78
N GLU A 64 3.26 -2.47 21.73
CA GLU A 64 2.09 -3.33 21.98
C GLU A 64 1.18 -3.40 20.76
N PHE A 65 0.90 -2.24 20.13
CA PHE A 65 0.11 -2.20 18.90
C PHE A 65 0.78 -2.98 17.77
N LYS A 66 2.07 -2.77 17.56
CA LYS A 66 2.85 -3.48 16.52
C LYS A 66 2.91 -4.98 16.79
N SER A 67 3.08 -5.38 18.05
CA SER A 67 3.09 -6.78 18.47
C SER A 67 1.75 -7.45 18.17
N LYS A 68 0.64 -6.78 18.48
CA LYS A 68 -0.70 -7.30 18.16
C LYS A 68 -0.87 -7.51 16.66
N VAL A 69 -0.53 -6.52 15.84
CA VAL A 69 -0.59 -6.64 14.38
C VAL A 69 0.29 -7.80 13.88
N ALA A 70 1.50 -7.94 14.40
CA ALA A 70 2.42 -9.03 14.04
C ALA A 70 1.83 -10.41 14.40
N SER A 71 1.22 -10.55 15.57
CA SER A 71 0.56 -11.80 16.00
C SER A 71 -0.62 -12.13 15.09
N GLU A 72 -1.49 -11.17 14.80
CA GLU A 72 -2.64 -11.36 13.91
C GLU A 72 -2.19 -11.77 12.49
N LEU A 73 -1.14 -11.14 11.95
CA LEU A 73 -0.57 -11.54 10.65
C LEU A 73 -0.02 -12.96 10.68
N ARG A 74 0.69 -13.32 11.74
CA ARG A 74 1.26 -14.66 11.90
C ARG A 74 0.19 -15.74 11.98
N GLU A 75 -0.93 -15.45 12.63
CA GLU A 75 -2.03 -16.39 12.79
C GLU A 75 -2.91 -16.51 11.56
N THR A 76 -3.14 -15.40 10.86
CA THR A 76 -4.14 -15.35 9.77
C THR A 76 -3.52 -15.38 8.38
N VAL A 77 -2.39 -14.72 8.16
CA VAL A 77 -1.80 -14.54 6.83
C VAL A 77 -0.70 -15.57 6.54
N TRP A 78 0.20 -15.85 7.48
CA TRP A 78 1.30 -16.80 7.26
C TRP A 78 0.82 -18.19 6.83
N PRO A 79 -0.24 -18.77 7.41
CA PRO A 79 -0.76 -20.06 6.93
C PRO A 79 -1.26 -20.02 5.49
N LEU A 80 -1.64 -18.84 4.97
CA LEU A 80 -2.04 -18.68 3.58
C LEU A 80 -0.84 -18.62 2.65
N LEU A 81 0.27 -18.02 3.09
CA LEU A 81 1.55 -18.04 2.37
C LEU A 81 2.11 -19.46 2.31
N ASP A 82 2.16 -20.18 3.45
CA ASP A 82 2.66 -21.55 3.52
C ASP A 82 1.89 -22.51 2.62
N ARG A 83 0.57 -22.29 2.50
CA ARG A 83 -0.31 -23.08 1.62
C ARG A 83 -0.34 -22.55 0.17
N GLN A 84 0.48 -21.58 -0.15
CA GLN A 84 0.53 -20.91 -1.47
C GLN A 84 -0.82 -20.35 -1.94
N LYS A 85 -1.71 -19.98 -1.00
CA LYS A 85 -2.96 -19.27 -1.30
C LYS A 85 -2.74 -17.78 -1.58
N ILE A 86 -1.67 -17.24 -1.04
CA ILE A 86 -1.15 -15.89 -1.32
C ILE A 86 0.27 -16.09 -1.84
N GLY A 87 0.56 -15.58 -3.02
CA GLY A 87 1.88 -15.62 -3.63
C GLY A 87 2.64 -14.31 -3.46
N VAL A 88 3.97 -14.39 -3.44
CA VAL A 88 4.87 -13.24 -3.56
C VAL A 88 5.49 -13.28 -4.94
N TYR A 89 5.28 -12.22 -5.71
CA TYR A 89 5.95 -12.08 -7.01
C TYR A 89 7.33 -11.47 -6.81
N ILE A 90 8.38 -12.19 -7.19
CA ILE A 90 9.76 -11.72 -7.18
C ILE A 90 10.12 -11.37 -8.63
N ASP A 91 10.42 -10.10 -8.88
CA ASP A 91 10.83 -9.61 -10.17
C ASP A 91 12.28 -9.97 -10.48
N SER A 92 13.18 -9.63 -9.56
CA SER A 92 14.62 -9.79 -9.75
C SER A 92 15.32 -10.12 -8.44
N ILE A 93 16.41 -10.89 -8.55
CA ILE A 93 17.29 -11.21 -7.43
C ILE A 93 18.68 -10.70 -7.79
N PHE A 94 19.28 -9.88 -6.94
CA PHE A 94 20.64 -9.37 -7.08
C PHE A 94 21.51 -9.88 -5.92
N PRO A 95 22.75 -10.26 -6.17
CA PRO A 95 23.72 -10.45 -5.08
C PRO A 95 23.92 -9.13 -4.35
N LEU A 96 24.23 -9.17 -3.06
CA LEU A 96 24.35 -7.98 -2.21
C LEU A 96 25.32 -6.95 -2.78
N GLU A 97 26.44 -7.38 -3.40
CA GLU A 97 27.44 -6.51 -4.01
C GLU A 97 26.87 -5.65 -5.14
N LYS A 98 25.77 -6.10 -5.77
CA LYS A 98 25.07 -5.38 -6.83
C LYS A 98 23.87 -4.56 -6.32
N PHE A 99 23.87 -4.18 -5.04
CA PHE A 99 22.77 -3.41 -4.45
C PHE A 99 22.47 -2.10 -5.22
N LYS A 100 23.50 -1.47 -5.82
CA LYS A 100 23.33 -0.26 -6.63
C LYS A 100 22.44 -0.51 -7.86
N ASP A 101 22.61 -1.63 -8.54
CA ASP A 101 21.82 -1.99 -9.72
C ASP A 101 20.37 -2.28 -9.31
N ALA A 102 20.17 -2.93 -8.16
CA ALA A 102 18.85 -3.15 -7.59
C ALA A 102 18.13 -1.84 -7.26
N HIS A 103 18.84 -0.85 -6.69
CA HIS A 103 18.29 0.49 -6.44
C HIS A 103 17.94 1.22 -7.74
N ILE A 104 18.79 1.16 -8.75
CA ILE A 104 18.54 1.77 -10.07
C ILE A 104 17.27 1.16 -10.68
N LEU A 105 17.11 -0.16 -10.63
CA LEU A 105 15.89 -0.83 -11.11
C LEU A 105 14.66 -0.37 -10.32
N MET A 106 14.75 -0.29 -8.99
CA MET A 106 13.65 0.19 -8.16
C MET A 106 13.24 1.62 -8.49
N GLU A 107 14.19 2.53 -8.63
CA GLU A 107 13.96 3.95 -8.95
C GLU A 107 13.40 4.15 -10.36
N SER A 108 13.76 3.29 -11.31
CA SER A 108 13.23 3.33 -12.67
C SER A 108 11.73 3.05 -12.76
N GLY A 109 11.17 2.35 -11.76
CA GLY A 109 9.78 1.88 -11.76
C GLY A 109 9.46 0.78 -12.78
N ASN A 110 10.49 0.21 -13.44
CA ASN A 110 10.34 -0.81 -14.49
C ASN A 110 10.35 -2.24 -13.93
N HIS A 111 9.88 -2.42 -12.70
CA HIS A 111 9.78 -3.74 -12.06
C HIS A 111 8.36 -4.03 -11.61
N LEU A 112 8.01 -5.29 -11.50
CA LEU A 112 6.74 -5.76 -10.99
C LEU A 112 6.96 -6.72 -9.82
N GLY A 113 6.54 -6.31 -8.61
CA GLY A 113 6.69 -7.13 -7.40
C GLY A 113 7.91 -6.74 -6.58
N LYS A 114 8.67 -7.71 -6.08
CA LYS A 114 9.79 -7.52 -5.15
C LYS A 114 11.14 -7.66 -5.84
N ILE A 115 12.05 -6.76 -5.50
CA ILE A 115 13.47 -6.87 -5.81
C ILE A 115 14.17 -7.39 -4.55
N ILE A 116 14.89 -8.49 -4.67
CA ILE A 116 15.55 -9.17 -3.55
C ILE A 116 17.06 -8.96 -3.66
N LEU A 117 17.70 -8.73 -2.52
CA LEU A 117 19.17 -8.82 -2.36
C LEU A 117 19.49 -10.16 -1.69
N SER A 118 20.27 -11.00 -2.36
CA SER A 118 20.76 -12.27 -1.82
C SER A 118 22.07 -12.05 -1.07
N LEU A 119 22.23 -12.80 0.01
CA LEU A 119 23.47 -12.85 0.82
C LEU A 119 24.36 -14.04 0.46
N ASP A 120 23.90 -14.88 -0.46
CA ASP A 120 24.59 -16.11 -0.93
C ASP A 120 25.44 -15.82 -2.17
#